data_4f0ed1e677545dee90043163955c475b
#
_entry.id   4f0ed1e677545dee90043163955c475b
#
_cell.length_a   1.000
_cell.length_b   1.000
_cell.length_c   1.000
_cell.angle_alpha   90.00
_cell.angle_beta   90.00
_cell.angle_gamma   90.00
#
_symmetry.space_group_name_H-M   'P 1'
#
loop_
_entity.id
_entity.type
_entity.pdbx_description
1 polymer ?
#
loop_
_entity_poly.entity_id
_entity_poly.type
_entity_poly.pdbx_seq_one_letter_code
_entity_poly.pdbx_strand_id
1 'polypeptide(L)'
;MTATQPSARLLSLDVFRGLVIAAMILVTDPGTYAHTFHQLRHADWNGATATDMIFPAFLFMAGIAIPFSIASQLNKQATRGAITLRILRRTVVLFVLGLAVNGFYLYHWQTLRIPGILQRIAICYLVCSLAYLLVLWNSKRNAILVTFAFATLAVYWAILKFAPVPGLGAGHLDSYANFPAYVDRSVFGISHLWAYGTTPGRGVTYDPEGLLATIPALFTMLVGILAGGWLRKPPARADARVALRLLLPGIAFTALGLALSPLLPLNKRILTPTFALYSTGVALIVFAVIYFAVDVRGLRRGLTPLLVLGTNAILAFVLSSVLTTLLAIHFTQNGLSQSPHGWANDALLVPWLPPNIVSLTYAIVIVALNIALVYPLHRKRIFVRL
;
A
#
# COMPACT_ATOMS: atom_id res chain seq x y z
N MET A 1 -38.83 4.02 18.72
CA MET A 1 -38.03 4.16 17.49
C MET A 1 -36.84 5.04 17.82
N THR A 2 -35.71 4.45 18.23
CA THR A 2 -34.47 5.17 18.50
C THR A 2 -33.79 5.45 17.17
N ALA A 3 -33.73 6.71 16.78
CA ALA A 3 -33.01 7.17 15.61
C ALA A 3 -31.57 6.68 15.70
N THR A 4 -31.17 5.76 14.83
CA THR A 4 -29.80 5.32 14.66
C THR A 4 -28.97 6.52 14.21
N GLN A 5 -28.17 7.08 15.12
CA GLN A 5 -27.21 8.12 14.79
C GLN A 5 -26.31 7.62 13.63
N PRO A 6 -26.12 8.44 12.59
CA PRO A 6 -25.23 8.07 11.49
C PRO A 6 -23.86 7.75 12.09
N SER A 7 -23.30 6.62 11.72
CA SER A 7 -22.00 6.16 12.22
C SER A 7 -20.95 7.24 11.99
N ALA A 8 -20.55 7.95 13.06
CA ALA A 8 -19.59 9.04 12.97
C ALA A 8 -18.31 8.52 12.24
N ARG A 9 -17.93 9.20 11.18
CA ARG A 9 -16.76 8.90 10.35
C ARG A 9 -15.50 8.95 11.21
N LEU A 10 -14.66 7.91 11.20
CA LEU A 10 -13.37 7.90 11.89
C LEU A 10 -12.42 8.85 11.17
N LEU A 11 -12.13 9.98 11.80
CA LEU A 11 -11.26 11.00 11.18
C LEU A 11 -9.82 10.53 11.12
N SER A 12 -9.34 9.79 12.12
CA SER A 12 -8.01 9.19 12.13
C SER A 12 -7.75 8.29 10.91
N LEU A 13 -8.77 7.57 10.43
CA LEU A 13 -8.63 6.72 9.24
C LEU A 13 -8.44 7.57 7.97
N ASP A 14 -9.14 8.69 7.84
CA ASP A 14 -8.95 9.59 6.71
C ASP A 14 -7.59 10.31 6.77
N VAL A 15 -7.16 10.71 7.98
CA VAL A 15 -5.83 11.31 8.20
C VAL A 15 -4.71 10.31 7.88
N PHE A 16 -4.81 9.07 8.39
CA PHE A 16 -3.82 8.03 8.11
C PHE A 16 -3.75 7.72 6.61
N ARG A 17 -4.91 7.64 5.95
CA ARG A 17 -4.99 7.45 4.50
C ARG A 17 -4.30 8.58 3.75
N GLY A 18 -4.54 9.83 4.14
CA GLY A 18 -3.89 10.99 3.55
C GLY A 18 -2.38 11.02 3.78
N LEU A 19 -1.92 10.62 4.97
CA LEU A 19 -0.50 10.49 5.27
C LEU A 19 0.18 9.47 4.36
N VAL A 20 -0.43 8.29 4.20
CA VAL A 20 0.12 7.21 3.35
C VAL A 20 0.16 7.64 1.88
N ILE A 21 -0.88 8.34 1.38
CA ILE A 21 -0.88 8.90 0.02
C ILE A 21 0.19 9.99 -0.14
N ALA A 22 0.30 10.93 0.81
CA ALA A 22 1.31 11.99 0.75
C ALA A 22 2.73 11.40 0.76
N ALA A 23 2.98 10.42 1.63
CA ALA A 23 4.25 9.72 1.69
C ALA A 23 4.55 8.96 0.38
N MET A 24 3.54 8.31 -0.21
CA MET A 24 3.69 7.62 -1.49
C MET A 24 4.09 8.59 -2.61
N ILE A 25 3.37 9.70 -2.77
CA ILE A 25 3.69 10.71 -3.78
C ILE A 25 5.11 11.24 -3.58
N LEU A 26 5.48 11.55 -2.33
CA LEU A 26 6.79 12.08 -1.98
C LEU A 26 7.95 11.15 -2.37
N VAL A 27 7.79 9.84 -2.23
CA VAL A 27 8.86 8.88 -2.53
C VAL A 27 8.84 8.37 -3.97
N THR A 28 7.71 8.52 -4.67
CA THR A 28 7.58 8.09 -6.08
C THR A 28 8.14 9.15 -7.02
N ASP A 29 8.07 10.42 -6.63
CA ASP A 29 8.42 11.57 -7.48
C ASP A 29 9.58 12.39 -6.89
N PRO A 30 10.76 11.81 -6.62
CA PRO A 30 11.93 12.58 -6.21
C PRO A 30 12.44 13.41 -7.41
N GLY A 31 13.08 14.53 -7.13
CA GLY A 31 13.73 15.32 -8.19
C GLY A 31 14.82 14.51 -8.91
N THR A 32 15.60 13.73 -8.15
CA THR A 32 16.56 12.78 -8.70
C THR A 32 16.76 11.62 -7.74
N TYR A 33 16.69 10.39 -8.24
CA TYR A 33 16.89 9.19 -7.43
C TYR A 33 18.33 9.07 -6.91
N ALA A 34 19.32 9.57 -7.67
CA ALA A 34 20.73 9.50 -7.28
C ALA A 34 21.02 10.23 -5.97
N HIS A 35 20.31 11.34 -5.71
CA HIS A 35 20.51 12.20 -4.56
C HIS A 35 19.34 12.19 -3.58
N THR A 36 18.50 11.15 -3.61
CA THR A 36 17.41 10.99 -2.63
C THR A 36 17.96 10.52 -1.28
N PHE A 37 17.44 11.07 -0.17
CA PHE A 37 17.79 10.61 1.19
C PHE A 37 17.52 9.12 1.35
N HIS A 38 18.40 8.42 2.10
CA HIS A 38 18.34 6.96 2.26
C HIS A 38 16.96 6.44 2.70
N GLN A 39 16.31 7.10 3.66
CA GLN A 39 14.98 6.68 4.14
C GLN A 39 13.85 6.92 3.14
N LEU A 40 14.07 7.77 2.12
CA LEU A 40 13.12 8.07 1.03
C LEU A 40 13.38 7.22 -0.23
N ARG A 41 14.32 6.29 -0.19
CA ARG A 41 14.55 5.26 -1.21
C ARG A 41 14.12 3.89 -0.68
N HIS A 42 13.77 2.99 -1.59
CA HIS A 42 13.62 1.59 -1.21
C HIS A 42 14.97 0.98 -0.81
N ALA A 43 14.96 0.03 0.13
CA ALA A 43 16.10 -0.83 0.38
C ALA A 43 16.50 -1.55 -0.92
N ASP A 44 17.81 -1.67 -1.15
CA ASP A 44 18.31 -2.26 -2.40
C ASP A 44 17.81 -3.70 -2.59
N TRP A 45 17.98 -4.54 -1.57
CA TRP A 45 17.43 -5.89 -1.53
C TRP A 45 16.97 -6.25 -0.11
N ASN A 46 17.90 -6.50 0.81
CA ASN A 46 17.59 -6.77 2.22
C ASN A 46 17.60 -5.48 3.03
N GLY A 47 16.78 -5.44 4.07
CA GLY A 47 16.57 -4.27 4.92
C GLY A 47 15.20 -3.67 4.75
N ALA A 48 14.98 -2.54 5.42
CA ALA A 48 13.73 -1.79 5.36
C ALA A 48 13.99 -0.30 5.59
N THR A 49 13.40 0.54 4.78
CA THR A 49 13.40 1.99 4.90
C THR A 49 11.98 2.51 5.19
N ALA A 50 11.84 3.79 5.48
CA ALA A 50 10.52 4.41 5.64
C ALA A 50 9.64 4.26 4.38
N THR A 51 10.25 4.33 3.19
CA THR A 51 9.59 4.11 1.90
C THR A 51 8.95 2.72 1.81
N ASP A 52 9.60 1.70 2.35
CA ASP A 52 9.10 0.32 2.29
C ASP A 52 7.86 0.09 3.16
N MET A 53 7.57 0.97 4.13
CA MET A 53 6.40 0.89 5.01
C MET A 53 5.10 1.37 4.34
N ILE A 54 5.18 2.11 3.25
CA ILE A 54 4.03 2.79 2.63
C ILE A 54 3.03 1.77 2.08
N PHE A 55 3.48 0.80 1.29
CA PHE A 55 2.59 -0.20 0.69
C PHE A 55 1.89 -1.10 1.73
N PRO A 56 2.58 -1.65 2.75
CA PRO A 56 1.92 -2.35 3.84
C PRO A 56 0.88 -1.49 4.58
N ALA A 57 1.15 -0.19 4.79
CA ALA A 57 0.19 0.73 5.38
C ALA A 57 -1.09 0.88 4.53
N PHE A 58 -0.99 0.85 3.19
CA PHE A 58 -2.16 0.80 2.29
C PHE A 58 -2.99 -0.48 2.48
N LEU A 59 -2.35 -1.63 2.55
CA LEU A 59 -3.04 -2.91 2.79
C LEU A 59 -3.73 -2.94 4.14
N PHE A 60 -3.04 -2.49 5.18
CA PHE A 60 -3.59 -2.39 6.54
C PHE A 60 -4.81 -1.48 6.58
N MET A 61 -4.73 -0.29 5.98
CA MET A 61 -5.83 0.66 5.88
C MET A 61 -7.03 0.11 5.09
N ALA A 62 -6.77 -0.58 3.97
CA ALA A 62 -7.81 -1.24 3.20
C ALA A 62 -8.51 -2.32 4.05
N GLY A 63 -7.74 -3.08 4.83
CA GLY A 63 -8.26 -4.05 5.80
C GLY A 63 -9.16 -3.41 6.86
N ILE A 64 -8.75 -2.30 7.48
CA ILE A 64 -9.59 -1.56 8.45
C ILE A 64 -10.95 -1.19 7.84
N ALA A 65 -10.99 -0.80 6.58
CA ALA A 65 -12.21 -0.34 5.93
C ALA A 65 -13.23 -1.46 5.65
N ILE A 66 -12.82 -2.73 5.53
CA ILE A 66 -13.69 -3.86 5.19
C ILE A 66 -14.82 -4.07 6.20
N PRO A 67 -14.59 -4.17 7.53
CA PRO A 67 -15.65 -4.33 8.50
C PRO A 67 -16.66 -3.18 8.51
N PHE A 68 -16.22 -1.94 8.26
CA PHE A 68 -17.11 -0.77 8.15
C PHE A 68 -17.98 -0.85 6.91
N SER A 69 -17.39 -1.20 5.76
CA SER A 69 -18.10 -1.33 4.49
C SER A 69 -19.17 -2.42 4.54
N ILE A 70 -18.81 -3.62 5.00
CA ILE A 70 -19.75 -4.76 5.09
C ILE A 70 -20.88 -4.46 6.08
N ALA A 71 -20.56 -3.88 7.26
CA ALA A 71 -21.60 -3.50 8.21
C ALA A 71 -22.54 -2.42 7.68
N SER A 72 -22.03 -1.44 6.97
CA SER A 72 -22.88 -0.42 6.33
C SER A 72 -23.86 -1.03 5.33
N GLN A 73 -23.46 -2.08 4.62
CA GLN A 73 -24.31 -2.80 3.68
C GLN A 73 -25.36 -3.66 4.40
N LEU A 74 -24.97 -4.36 5.47
CA LEU A 74 -25.89 -5.13 6.30
C LEU A 74 -26.94 -4.24 6.96
N ASN A 75 -26.57 -3.05 7.44
CA ASN A 75 -27.51 -2.07 7.99
C ASN A 75 -28.53 -1.59 6.93
N LYS A 76 -28.19 -1.67 5.64
CA LYS A 76 -29.10 -1.43 4.52
C LYS A 76 -29.84 -2.70 4.06
N GLN A 77 -29.81 -3.76 4.86
CA GLN A 77 -30.45 -5.05 4.59
C GLN A 77 -29.98 -5.71 3.27
N ALA A 78 -28.74 -5.44 2.83
CA ALA A 78 -28.18 -6.09 1.66
C ALA A 78 -27.97 -7.59 1.92
N THR A 79 -28.36 -8.41 0.96
CA THR A 79 -28.14 -9.89 1.01
C THR A 79 -26.65 -10.22 0.89
N ARG A 80 -26.26 -11.42 1.34
CA ARG A 80 -24.88 -11.90 1.19
C ARG A 80 -24.44 -11.90 -0.27
N GLY A 81 -25.31 -12.30 -1.21
CA GLY A 81 -25.03 -12.27 -2.64
C GLY A 81 -24.75 -10.86 -3.16
N ALA A 82 -25.56 -9.86 -2.75
CA ALA A 82 -25.35 -8.47 -3.11
C ALA A 82 -24.03 -7.91 -2.56
N ILE A 83 -23.63 -8.31 -1.35
CA ILE A 83 -22.34 -7.94 -0.75
C ILE A 83 -21.19 -8.57 -1.55
N THR A 84 -21.28 -9.87 -1.86
CA THR A 84 -20.29 -10.59 -2.67
C THR A 84 -20.12 -9.95 -4.05
N LEU A 85 -21.23 -9.65 -4.74
CA LEU A 85 -21.16 -8.99 -6.04
C LEU A 85 -20.45 -7.62 -5.98
N ARG A 86 -20.68 -6.84 -4.93
CA ARG A 86 -19.96 -5.57 -4.72
C ARG A 86 -18.47 -5.78 -4.46
N ILE A 87 -18.11 -6.82 -3.70
CA ILE A 87 -16.70 -7.19 -3.50
C ILE A 87 -16.05 -7.53 -4.84
N LEU A 88 -16.68 -8.39 -5.64
CA LEU A 88 -16.18 -8.79 -6.97
C LEU A 88 -16.05 -7.57 -7.90
N ARG A 89 -17.11 -6.75 -8.01
CA ARG A 89 -17.08 -5.54 -8.84
C ARG A 89 -15.92 -4.62 -8.45
N ARG A 90 -15.76 -4.36 -7.14
CA ARG A 90 -14.66 -3.50 -6.65
C ARG A 90 -13.29 -4.10 -6.95
N THR A 91 -13.14 -5.41 -6.79
CA THR A 91 -11.91 -6.13 -7.15
C THR A 91 -11.56 -5.96 -8.62
N VAL A 92 -12.52 -6.20 -9.51
CA VAL A 92 -12.33 -6.05 -10.96
C VAL A 92 -11.98 -4.61 -11.33
N VAL A 93 -12.71 -3.63 -10.80
CA VAL A 93 -12.44 -2.21 -11.06
C VAL A 93 -11.04 -1.80 -10.58
N LEU A 94 -10.62 -2.24 -9.40
CA LEU A 94 -9.26 -1.95 -8.89
C LEU A 94 -8.19 -2.61 -9.75
N PHE A 95 -8.41 -3.85 -10.16
CA PHE A 95 -7.45 -4.60 -11.00
C PHE A 95 -7.30 -3.93 -12.38
N VAL A 96 -8.41 -3.64 -13.04
CA VAL A 96 -8.42 -2.96 -14.35
C VAL A 96 -7.82 -1.56 -14.25
N LEU A 97 -8.16 -0.81 -13.18
CA LEU A 97 -7.55 0.51 -12.94
C LEU A 97 -6.02 0.39 -12.78
N GLY A 98 -5.54 -0.66 -12.11
CA GLY A 98 -4.12 -0.93 -11.98
C GLY A 98 -3.44 -1.19 -13.34
N LEU A 99 -4.07 -1.98 -14.21
CA LEU A 99 -3.58 -2.19 -15.58
C LEU A 99 -3.58 -0.88 -16.38
N ALA A 100 -4.65 -0.08 -16.24
CA ALA A 100 -4.75 1.21 -16.90
C ALA A 100 -3.64 2.18 -16.47
N VAL A 101 -3.31 2.22 -15.17
CA VAL A 101 -2.20 3.05 -14.65
C VAL A 101 -0.84 2.52 -15.12
N ASN A 102 -0.63 1.19 -15.11
CA ASN A 102 0.63 0.59 -15.56
C ASN A 102 0.92 0.85 -17.05
N GLY A 103 -0.14 0.92 -17.88
CA GLY A 103 -0.01 1.17 -19.32
C GLY A 103 -0.17 2.64 -19.72
N PHE A 104 -0.42 3.55 -18.78
CA PHE A 104 -0.74 4.94 -19.11
C PHE A 104 0.32 5.60 -20.00
N TYR A 105 -0.15 6.34 -20.99
CA TYR A 105 0.54 7.06 -22.06
C TYR A 105 0.97 6.21 -23.26
N LEU A 106 1.56 5.02 -23.06
CA LEU A 106 1.98 4.14 -24.16
C LEU A 106 1.52 2.71 -23.86
N TYR A 107 0.33 2.34 -24.35
CA TYR A 107 -0.19 0.99 -24.20
C TYR A 107 0.45 0.03 -25.19
N HIS A 108 1.56 -0.59 -24.77
CA HIS A 108 2.16 -1.71 -25.50
C HIS A 108 1.74 -3.02 -24.85
N TRP A 109 0.74 -3.69 -25.41
CA TRP A 109 0.18 -4.93 -24.86
C TRP A 109 1.22 -6.03 -24.64
N GLN A 110 2.26 -6.09 -25.49
CA GLN A 110 3.34 -7.08 -25.41
C GLN A 110 4.29 -6.85 -24.21
N THR A 111 4.31 -5.66 -23.65
CA THR A 111 5.21 -5.29 -22.55
C THR A 111 4.45 -4.63 -21.39
N LEU A 112 3.11 -4.70 -21.39
CA LEU A 112 2.30 -4.16 -20.32
C LEU A 112 2.58 -4.93 -19.02
N ARG A 113 3.05 -4.23 -17.99
CA ARG A 113 3.23 -4.81 -16.67
C ARG A 113 1.90 -5.28 -16.09
N ILE A 114 1.79 -6.60 -15.78
CA ILE A 114 0.58 -7.20 -15.21
C ILE A 114 0.55 -7.07 -13.68
N PRO A 115 1.61 -7.46 -12.93
CA PRO A 115 1.65 -7.22 -11.49
C PRO A 115 1.66 -5.72 -11.17
N GLY A 116 1.20 -5.35 -9.98
CA GLY A 116 1.23 -3.96 -9.56
C GLY A 116 0.51 -3.74 -8.22
N ILE A 117 0.65 -2.54 -7.70
CA ILE A 117 0.13 -2.14 -6.38
C ILE A 117 -1.39 -2.32 -6.30
N LEU A 118 -2.15 -1.81 -7.28
CA LEU A 118 -3.61 -1.89 -7.28
C LEU A 118 -4.11 -3.32 -7.52
N GLN A 119 -3.42 -4.09 -8.35
CA GLN A 119 -3.73 -5.50 -8.62
C GLN A 119 -3.56 -6.34 -7.34
N ARG A 120 -2.45 -6.15 -6.63
CA ARG A 120 -2.22 -6.84 -5.34
C ARG A 120 -3.26 -6.43 -4.28
N ILE A 121 -3.58 -5.12 -4.18
CA ILE A 121 -4.64 -4.65 -3.29
C ILE A 121 -5.98 -5.29 -3.67
N ALA A 122 -6.31 -5.41 -4.96
CA ALA A 122 -7.53 -6.02 -5.46
C ALA A 122 -7.64 -7.50 -5.05
N ILE A 123 -6.57 -8.28 -5.24
CA ILE A 123 -6.52 -9.70 -4.88
C ILE A 123 -6.63 -9.86 -3.35
N CYS A 124 -5.84 -9.11 -2.58
CA CYS A 124 -5.92 -9.14 -1.11
C CYS A 124 -7.31 -8.74 -0.62
N TYR A 125 -7.90 -7.69 -1.20
CA TYR A 125 -9.25 -7.24 -0.87
C TYR A 125 -10.31 -8.31 -1.14
N LEU A 126 -10.23 -9.01 -2.27
CA LEU A 126 -11.13 -10.12 -2.61
C LEU A 126 -11.05 -11.22 -1.56
N VAL A 127 -9.84 -11.78 -1.37
CA VAL A 127 -9.62 -12.92 -0.47
C VAL A 127 -10.02 -12.57 0.97
N CYS A 128 -9.53 -11.44 1.49
CA CYS A 128 -9.79 -11.05 2.88
C CYS A 128 -11.25 -10.64 3.13
N SER A 129 -11.91 -9.98 2.14
CA SER A 129 -13.33 -9.61 2.28
C SER A 129 -14.23 -10.84 2.27
N LEU A 130 -13.97 -11.82 1.37
CA LEU A 130 -14.70 -13.06 1.33
C LEU A 130 -14.47 -13.90 2.59
N ALA A 131 -13.22 -14.04 3.03
CA ALA A 131 -12.88 -14.72 4.28
C ALA A 131 -13.63 -14.10 5.48
N TYR A 132 -13.62 -12.76 5.59
CA TYR A 132 -14.35 -12.05 6.64
C TYR A 132 -15.87 -12.27 6.55
N LEU A 133 -16.44 -12.23 5.35
CA LEU A 133 -17.88 -12.45 5.11
C LEU A 133 -18.31 -13.88 5.48
N LEU A 134 -17.48 -14.87 5.16
CA LEU A 134 -17.74 -16.28 5.49
C LEU A 134 -17.80 -16.53 6.99
N VAL A 135 -16.88 -15.92 7.76
CA VAL A 135 -16.79 -16.16 9.21
C VAL A 135 -17.55 -15.11 10.03
N LEU A 136 -18.23 -14.16 9.40
CA LEU A 136 -18.83 -12.99 10.04
C LEU A 136 -19.75 -13.31 11.22
N TRP A 137 -20.54 -14.36 11.10
CA TRP A 137 -21.52 -14.81 12.10
C TRP A 137 -20.98 -15.91 13.03
N ASN A 138 -19.73 -16.34 12.83
CA ASN A 138 -19.12 -17.34 13.70
C ASN A 138 -18.64 -16.70 15.01
N SER A 139 -18.95 -17.33 16.15
CA SER A 139 -18.52 -16.85 17.48
C SER A 139 -17.00 -16.81 17.61
N LYS A 140 -16.29 -17.73 16.93
CA LYS A 140 -14.80 -17.81 16.89
C LYS A 140 -14.19 -17.01 15.75
N ARG A 141 -14.94 -16.09 15.11
CA ARG A 141 -14.50 -15.32 13.94
C ARG A 141 -13.09 -14.74 14.09
N ASN A 142 -12.81 -14.06 15.19
CA ASN A 142 -11.50 -13.41 15.37
C ASN A 142 -10.38 -14.44 15.48
N ALA A 143 -10.59 -15.57 16.14
CA ALA A 143 -9.62 -16.65 16.21
C ALA A 143 -9.34 -17.24 14.82
N ILE A 144 -10.39 -17.50 14.03
CA ILE A 144 -10.25 -18.01 12.66
C ILE A 144 -9.45 -17.04 11.80
N LEU A 145 -9.75 -15.73 11.87
CA LEU A 145 -9.01 -14.70 11.11
C LEU A 145 -7.55 -14.59 11.55
N VAL A 146 -7.27 -14.69 12.85
CA VAL A 146 -5.89 -14.70 13.39
C VAL A 146 -5.15 -15.95 12.89
N THR A 147 -5.75 -17.13 13.01
CA THR A 147 -5.15 -18.36 12.49
C THR A 147 -4.88 -18.28 11.00
N PHE A 148 -5.83 -17.77 10.22
CA PHE A 148 -5.64 -17.59 8.78
C PHE A 148 -4.50 -16.60 8.48
N ALA A 149 -4.41 -15.48 9.20
CA ALA A 149 -3.34 -14.51 9.03
C ALA A 149 -1.96 -15.14 9.26
N PHE A 150 -1.74 -15.84 10.37
CA PHE A 150 -0.46 -16.51 10.64
C PHE A 150 -0.20 -17.69 9.70
N ALA A 151 -1.25 -18.41 9.27
CA ALA A 151 -1.12 -19.47 8.27
C ALA A 151 -0.57 -18.95 6.95
N THR A 152 -0.96 -17.73 6.50
CA THR A 152 -0.38 -17.13 5.27
C THR A 152 1.12 -16.91 5.40
N LEU A 153 1.61 -16.46 6.57
CA LEU A 153 3.04 -16.29 6.83
C LEU A 153 3.78 -17.62 6.85
N ALA A 154 3.22 -18.65 7.55
CA ALA A 154 3.81 -19.97 7.66
C ALA A 154 3.90 -20.67 6.30
N VAL A 155 2.82 -20.64 5.51
CA VAL A 155 2.77 -21.22 4.15
C VAL A 155 3.81 -20.52 3.25
N TYR A 156 3.87 -19.20 3.30
CA TYR A 156 4.83 -18.48 2.46
C TYR A 156 6.28 -18.72 2.89
N TRP A 157 6.53 -18.80 4.20
CA TRP A 157 7.84 -19.22 4.71
C TRP A 157 8.22 -20.61 4.21
N ALA A 158 7.30 -21.56 4.24
CA ALA A 158 7.54 -22.91 3.74
C ALA A 158 7.82 -22.91 2.23
N ILE A 159 7.11 -22.10 1.43
CA ILE A 159 7.39 -21.91 0.01
C ILE A 159 8.81 -21.37 -0.20
N LEU A 160 9.20 -20.30 0.51
CA LEU A 160 10.54 -19.72 0.39
C LEU A 160 11.65 -20.70 0.77
N LYS A 161 11.40 -21.57 1.74
CA LYS A 161 12.41 -22.48 2.29
C LYS A 161 12.54 -23.79 1.48
N PHE A 162 11.42 -24.34 1.00
CA PHE A 162 11.36 -25.71 0.51
C PHE A 162 10.99 -25.83 -0.97
N ALA A 163 10.40 -24.80 -1.60
CA ALA A 163 10.02 -24.88 -3.00
C ALA A 163 11.27 -24.81 -3.90
N PRO A 164 11.55 -25.84 -4.75
CA PRO A 164 12.73 -25.86 -5.57
C PRO A 164 12.53 -25.05 -6.86
N VAL A 165 13.53 -24.27 -7.22
CA VAL A 165 13.62 -23.67 -8.57
C VAL A 165 14.36 -24.66 -9.47
N PRO A 166 13.81 -25.03 -10.65
CA PRO A 166 14.46 -25.95 -11.57
C PRO A 166 15.90 -25.53 -11.91
N GLY A 167 16.84 -26.46 -11.73
CA GLY A 167 18.26 -26.24 -11.97
C GLY A 167 19.02 -25.41 -10.93
N LEU A 168 18.32 -24.85 -9.91
CA LEU A 168 18.94 -24.00 -8.88
C LEU A 168 18.73 -24.54 -7.46
N GLY A 169 17.71 -25.36 -7.22
CA GLY A 169 17.41 -25.88 -5.88
C GLY A 169 16.42 -25.00 -5.10
N ALA A 170 16.34 -25.21 -3.78
CA ALA A 170 15.40 -24.54 -2.87
C ALA A 170 16.12 -23.60 -1.90
N GLY A 171 15.36 -22.69 -1.25
CA GLY A 171 15.84 -21.84 -0.17
C GLY A 171 16.58 -20.58 -0.59
N HIS A 172 16.63 -20.28 -1.88
CA HIS A 172 17.26 -19.07 -2.41
C HIS A 172 16.39 -17.82 -2.14
N LEU A 173 17.05 -16.74 -1.69
CA LEU A 173 16.39 -15.46 -1.39
C LEU A 173 16.98 -14.31 -2.24
N ASP A 174 17.88 -14.57 -3.16
CA ASP A 174 18.43 -13.57 -4.09
C ASP A 174 17.40 -13.15 -5.15
N SER A 175 17.71 -12.12 -5.94
CA SER A 175 16.79 -11.51 -6.90
C SER A 175 16.45 -12.39 -8.12
N TYR A 176 17.21 -13.44 -8.38
CA TYR A 176 17.01 -14.33 -9.52
C TYR A 176 16.52 -15.73 -9.15
N ALA A 177 17.20 -16.37 -8.19
CA ALA A 177 16.97 -17.77 -7.85
C ALA A 177 15.85 -18.01 -6.83
N ASN A 178 15.24 -16.94 -6.27
CA ASN A 178 14.10 -17.12 -5.37
C ASN A 178 12.88 -17.68 -6.11
N PHE A 179 12.15 -18.57 -5.42
CA PHE A 179 10.99 -19.27 -6.01
C PHE A 179 9.86 -18.31 -6.45
N PRO A 180 9.47 -17.24 -5.69
CA PRO A 180 8.51 -16.25 -6.17
C PRO A 180 8.89 -15.62 -7.51
N ALA A 181 10.13 -15.19 -7.69
CA ALA A 181 10.59 -14.61 -8.95
C ALA A 181 10.56 -15.63 -10.11
N TYR A 182 10.87 -16.91 -9.83
CA TYR A 182 10.72 -17.97 -10.81
C TYR A 182 9.26 -18.13 -11.26
N VAL A 183 8.31 -18.15 -10.32
CA VAL A 183 6.88 -18.26 -10.62
C VAL A 183 6.39 -17.04 -11.43
N ASP A 184 6.81 -15.84 -11.05
CA ASP A 184 6.43 -14.61 -11.77
C ASP A 184 6.90 -14.64 -13.23
N ARG A 185 8.15 -15.04 -13.49
CA ARG A 185 8.69 -15.22 -14.85
C ARG A 185 7.95 -16.31 -15.64
N SER A 186 7.56 -17.39 -14.97
CA SER A 186 6.88 -18.52 -15.62
C SER A 186 5.42 -18.22 -15.95
N VAL A 187 4.73 -17.45 -15.09
CA VAL A 187 3.30 -17.15 -15.23
C VAL A 187 3.06 -15.93 -16.13
N PHE A 188 3.81 -14.86 -15.91
CA PHE A 188 3.59 -13.59 -16.61
C PHE A 188 4.51 -13.40 -17.82
N GLY A 189 5.65 -14.08 -17.85
CA GLY A 189 6.72 -13.78 -18.80
C GLY A 189 7.51 -12.52 -18.40
N ILE A 190 8.77 -12.45 -18.83
CA ILE A 190 9.70 -11.37 -18.46
C ILE A 190 9.22 -10.00 -18.94
N SER A 191 8.58 -9.94 -20.12
CA SER A 191 8.06 -8.70 -20.72
C SER A 191 6.92 -8.05 -19.92
N HIS A 192 6.22 -8.81 -19.09
CA HIS A 192 5.10 -8.33 -18.28
C HIS A 192 5.45 -8.05 -16.81
N LEU A 193 6.75 -8.15 -16.45
CA LEU A 193 7.25 -7.82 -15.12
C LEU A 193 7.70 -6.35 -15.06
N TRP A 194 8.00 -5.89 -13.86
CA TRP A 194 8.50 -4.55 -13.62
C TRP A 194 9.88 -4.34 -14.26
N ALA A 195 9.98 -3.40 -15.20
CA ALA A 195 11.19 -3.16 -16.00
C ALA A 195 12.45 -2.85 -15.17
N TYR A 196 12.30 -2.32 -13.96
CA TYR A 196 13.40 -2.06 -13.04
C TYR A 196 13.67 -3.20 -12.05
N GLY A 197 12.94 -4.31 -12.13
CA GLY A 197 13.16 -5.54 -11.35
C GLY A 197 14.33 -6.35 -11.89
N THR A 198 15.51 -5.75 -11.97
CA THR A 198 16.69 -6.32 -12.66
C THR A 198 17.65 -7.00 -11.69
N THR A 199 18.35 -8.02 -12.21
CA THR A 199 19.53 -8.63 -11.56
C THR A 199 20.75 -8.34 -12.42
N PRO A 200 21.89 -7.92 -11.85
CA PRO A 200 23.12 -7.66 -12.62
C PRO A 200 23.48 -8.82 -13.53
N GLY A 201 23.74 -8.52 -14.81
CA GLY A 201 24.09 -9.51 -15.84
C GLY A 201 22.93 -10.39 -16.35
N ARG A 202 21.68 -10.20 -15.86
CA ARG A 202 20.53 -11.06 -16.24
C ARG A 202 19.31 -10.27 -16.73
N GLY A 203 19.33 -8.93 -16.66
CA GLY A 203 18.18 -8.09 -17.00
C GLY A 203 17.02 -8.23 -16.00
N VAL A 204 15.79 -8.15 -16.48
CA VAL A 204 14.58 -8.24 -15.64
C VAL A 204 14.37 -9.66 -15.13
N THR A 205 14.27 -9.83 -13.82
CA THR A 205 14.19 -11.16 -13.18
C THR A 205 13.06 -11.30 -12.16
N TYR A 206 12.59 -10.22 -11.56
CA TYR A 206 11.54 -10.27 -10.52
C TYR A 206 10.58 -9.07 -10.61
N ASP A 207 9.44 -9.20 -9.97
CA ASP A 207 8.50 -8.11 -9.73
C ASP A 207 8.22 -8.01 -8.22
N PRO A 208 8.38 -6.82 -7.60
CA PRO A 208 8.12 -6.65 -6.16
C PRO A 208 6.63 -6.83 -5.81
N GLU A 209 5.72 -6.73 -6.78
CA GLU A 209 4.30 -6.99 -6.66
C GLU A 209 3.88 -8.36 -7.24
N GLY A 210 4.81 -9.35 -7.30
CA GLY A 210 4.59 -10.67 -7.86
C GLY A 210 3.49 -11.49 -7.17
N LEU A 211 3.10 -12.59 -7.83
CA LEU A 211 1.94 -13.39 -7.48
C LEU A 211 2.04 -14.00 -6.09
N LEU A 212 3.10 -14.76 -5.82
CA LEU A 212 3.26 -15.46 -4.54
C LEU A 212 3.52 -14.52 -3.37
N ALA A 213 4.17 -13.39 -3.58
CA ALA A 213 4.35 -12.35 -2.58
C ALA A 213 3.02 -11.70 -2.13
N THR A 214 1.90 -12.00 -2.80
CA THR A 214 0.56 -11.61 -2.36
C THR A 214 0.11 -12.42 -1.13
N ILE A 215 0.63 -13.64 -0.91
CA ILE A 215 0.26 -14.49 0.24
C ILE A 215 0.59 -13.79 1.58
N PRO A 216 1.82 -13.34 1.86
CA PRO A 216 2.11 -12.62 3.11
C PRO A 216 1.44 -11.23 3.17
N ALA A 217 1.08 -10.62 2.04
CA ALA A 217 0.32 -9.37 2.00
C ALA A 217 -1.10 -9.53 2.61
N LEU A 218 -1.69 -10.74 2.52
CA LEU A 218 -2.96 -11.06 3.17
C LEU A 218 -2.88 -10.90 4.69
N PHE A 219 -1.74 -11.24 5.33
CA PHE A 219 -1.53 -11.04 6.76
C PHE A 219 -1.80 -9.58 7.16
N THR A 220 -1.16 -8.65 6.48
CA THR A 220 -1.30 -7.21 6.77
C THR A 220 -2.76 -6.74 6.65
N MET A 221 -3.46 -7.18 5.62
CA MET A 221 -4.87 -6.81 5.43
C MET A 221 -5.79 -7.48 6.45
N LEU A 222 -5.55 -8.74 6.83
CA LEU A 222 -6.30 -9.45 7.89
C LEU A 222 -6.11 -8.80 9.26
N VAL A 223 -4.90 -8.38 9.61
CA VAL A 223 -4.65 -7.58 10.82
C VAL A 223 -5.41 -6.26 10.77
N GLY A 224 -5.47 -5.62 9.60
CA GLY A 224 -6.32 -4.44 9.38
C GLY A 224 -7.81 -4.72 9.64
N ILE A 225 -8.33 -5.87 9.20
CA ILE A 225 -9.73 -6.29 9.47
C ILE A 225 -9.97 -6.45 10.97
N LEU A 226 -9.05 -7.09 11.70
CA LEU A 226 -9.15 -7.23 13.15
C LEU A 226 -9.16 -5.88 13.86
N ALA A 227 -8.27 -4.97 13.48
CA ALA A 227 -8.23 -3.59 13.97
C ALA A 227 -9.54 -2.83 13.68
N GLY A 228 -10.06 -2.93 12.46
CA GLY A 228 -11.35 -2.38 12.07
C GLY A 228 -12.53 -2.92 12.89
N GLY A 229 -12.47 -4.21 13.24
CA GLY A 229 -13.44 -4.85 14.13
C GLY A 229 -13.43 -4.25 15.54
N TRP A 230 -12.26 -3.91 16.09
CA TRP A 230 -12.16 -3.23 17.39
C TRP A 230 -12.67 -1.79 17.32
N LEU A 231 -12.33 -1.06 16.28
CA LEU A 231 -12.74 0.34 16.07
C LEU A 231 -14.26 0.51 15.88
N ARG A 232 -14.97 -0.54 15.50
CA ARG A 232 -16.43 -0.50 15.32
C ARG A 232 -17.26 -0.70 16.59
N LYS A 233 -16.69 -1.28 17.65
CA LYS A 233 -17.42 -1.58 18.88
C LYS A 233 -17.68 -0.30 19.69
N PRO A 234 -18.95 0.04 20.04
CA PRO A 234 -19.22 1.07 21.03
C PRO A 234 -18.79 0.58 22.44
N PRO A 235 -18.27 1.42 23.32
CA PRO A 235 -17.97 2.84 23.24
C PRO A 235 -16.55 3.13 22.68
N ALA A 236 -15.99 2.23 21.90
CA ALA A 236 -14.58 2.24 21.43
C ALA A 236 -14.16 3.52 20.70
N ARG A 237 -15.11 4.36 20.24
CA ARG A 237 -14.80 5.66 19.67
C ARG A 237 -14.32 6.60 20.78
N ALA A 238 -13.19 7.24 20.50
CA ALA A 238 -12.52 8.16 21.42
C ALA A 238 -12.03 7.52 22.73
N ASP A 239 -11.82 6.19 22.79
CA ASP A 239 -11.28 5.49 23.95
C ASP A 239 -9.77 5.22 23.79
N ALA A 240 -8.97 5.73 24.72
CA ALA A 240 -7.52 5.49 24.79
C ALA A 240 -7.16 4.00 24.89
N ARG A 241 -8.05 3.16 25.46
CA ARG A 241 -7.86 1.70 25.52
C ARG A 241 -7.80 1.08 24.11
N VAL A 242 -8.51 1.64 23.13
CA VAL A 242 -8.45 1.17 21.75
C VAL A 242 -7.10 1.51 21.13
N ALA A 243 -6.56 2.71 21.39
CA ALA A 243 -5.21 3.08 20.97
C ALA A 243 -4.18 2.08 21.53
N LEU A 244 -4.28 1.72 22.80
CA LEU A 244 -3.39 0.75 23.44
C LEU A 244 -3.54 -0.66 22.84
N ARG A 245 -4.78 -1.10 22.53
CA ARG A 245 -5.04 -2.38 21.85
C ARG A 245 -4.47 -2.45 20.43
N LEU A 246 -4.28 -1.31 19.77
CA LEU A 246 -3.60 -1.22 18.48
C LEU A 246 -2.08 -1.16 18.67
N LEU A 247 -1.61 -0.39 19.66
CA LEU A 247 -0.20 -0.13 19.92
C LEU A 247 0.55 -1.41 20.36
N LEU A 248 -0.01 -2.17 21.30
CA LEU A 248 0.67 -3.35 21.86
C LEU A 248 0.94 -4.43 20.80
N PRO A 249 -0.02 -4.88 19.98
CA PRO A 249 0.27 -5.79 18.87
C PRO A 249 1.23 -5.16 17.85
N GLY A 250 1.16 -3.83 17.65
CA GLY A 250 2.09 -3.11 16.78
C GLY A 250 3.54 -3.26 17.24
N ILE A 251 3.81 -3.00 18.52
CA ILE A 251 5.12 -3.20 19.12
C ILE A 251 5.55 -4.67 19.05
N ALA A 252 4.64 -5.61 19.38
CA ALA A 252 4.95 -7.03 19.36
C ALA A 252 5.32 -7.53 17.97
N PHE A 253 4.58 -7.14 16.91
CA PHE A 253 4.87 -7.55 15.53
C PHE A 253 6.16 -6.91 15.02
N THR A 254 6.41 -5.64 15.33
CA THR A 254 7.67 -4.96 14.99
C THR A 254 8.86 -5.65 15.62
N ALA A 255 8.79 -5.91 16.94
CA ALA A 255 9.84 -6.59 17.68
C ALA A 255 10.06 -8.03 17.17
N LEU A 256 8.99 -8.78 16.92
CA LEU A 256 9.09 -10.14 16.39
C LEU A 256 9.69 -10.17 14.98
N GLY A 257 9.29 -9.25 14.09
CA GLY A 257 9.87 -9.13 12.75
C GLY A 257 11.37 -8.84 12.80
N LEU A 258 11.81 -7.95 13.70
CA LEU A 258 13.22 -7.65 13.91
C LEU A 258 13.97 -8.83 14.56
N ALA A 259 13.41 -9.47 15.58
CA ALA A 259 14.05 -10.62 16.26
C ALA A 259 14.25 -11.82 15.33
N LEU A 260 13.35 -12.03 14.36
CA LEU A 260 13.45 -13.10 13.38
C LEU A 260 14.28 -12.70 12.13
N SER A 261 14.68 -11.45 11.98
CA SER A 261 15.40 -10.96 10.80
C SER A 261 16.79 -11.59 10.57
N PRO A 262 17.54 -12.07 11.59
CA PRO A 262 18.77 -12.84 11.36
C PRO A 262 18.52 -14.21 10.72
N LEU A 263 17.35 -14.82 10.94
CA LEU A 263 16.98 -16.12 10.37
C LEU A 263 16.38 -15.99 8.97
N LEU A 264 15.60 -14.93 8.75
CA LEU A 264 14.98 -14.62 7.47
C LEU A 264 15.02 -13.09 7.30
N PRO A 265 15.86 -12.55 6.39
CA PRO A 265 16.07 -11.12 6.29
C PRO A 265 14.77 -10.35 6.00
N LEU A 266 14.68 -9.10 6.49
CA LEU A 266 13.64 -8.18 6.09
C LEU A 266 13.83 -7.90 4.60
N ASN A 267 12.86 -8.24 3.77
CA ASN A 267 12.92 -7.98 2.34
C ASN A 267 11.55 -7.63 1.78
N LYS A 268 11.40 -6.39 1.33
CA LYS A 268 10.16 -5.87 0.72
C LYS A 268 9.94 -6.44 -0.67
N ARG A 269 11.01 -6.70 -1.43
CA ARG A 269 10.93 -7.12 -2.85
C ARG A 269 10.25 -8.47 -3.02
N ILE A 270 10.53 -9.40 -2.12
CA ILE A 270 9.87 -10.71 -2.06
C ILE A 270 8.84 -10.80 -0.92
N LEU A 271 8.63 -9.74 -0.17
CA LEU A 271 7.70 -9.62 0.95
C LEU A 271 7.87 -10.76 1.98
N THR A 272 9.09 -10.92 2.53
CA THR A 272 9.35 -11.97 3.53
C THR A 272 8.37 -11.91 4.72
N PRO A 273 8.03 -13.03 5.36
CA PRO A 273 7.20 -13.05 6.57
C PRO A 273 7.68 -12.11 7.68
N THR A 274 8.98 -12.01 7.88
CA THR A 274 9.61 -11.08 8.82
C THR A 274 9.32 -9.62 8.46
N PHE A 275 9.41 -9.28 7.16
CA PHE A 275 9.07 -7.95 6.67
C PHE A 275 7.56 -7.67 6.80
N ALA A 276 6.69 -8.66 6.53
CA ALA A 276 5.25 -8.51 6.69
C ALA A 276 4.88 -8.25 8.17
N LEU A 277 5.51 -8.97 9.12
CA LEU A 277 5.36 -8.71 10.56
C LEU A 277 5.84 -7.30 10.93
N TYR A 278 7.08 -6.98 10.57
CA TYR A 278 7.70 -5.69 10.88
C TYR A 278 6.86 -4.52 10.37
N SER A 279 6.54 -4.52 9.08
CA SER A 279 5.82 -3.42 8.44
C SER A 279 4.36 -3.29 8.91
N THR A 280 3.68 -4.42 9.20
CA THR A 280 2.34 -4.40 9.80
C THR A 280 2.39 -3.84 11.21
N GLY A 281 3.41 -4.20 11.98
CA GLY A 281 3.63 -3.65 13.31
C GLY A 281 3.82 -2.13 13.29
N VAL A 282 4.66 -1.63 12.39
CA VAL A 282 4.87 -0.18 12.17
C VAL A 282 3.56 0.51 11.77
N ALA A 283 2.79 -0.06 10.84
CA ALA A 283 1.50 0.50 10.43
C ALA A 283 0.49 0.60 11.61
N LEU A 284 0.43 -0.42 12.47
CA LEU A 284 -0.37 -0.42 13.69
C LEU A 284 0.07 0.68 14.66
N ILE A 285 1.37 0.84 14.90
CA ILE A 285 1.93 1.87 15.81
C ILE A 285 1.56 3.26 15.28
N VAL A 286 1.84 3.55 14.02
CA VAL A 286 1.56 4.86 13.41
C VAL A 286 0.06 5.15 13.46
N PHE A 287 -0.78 4.15 13.13
CA PHE A 287 -2.23 4.33 13.19
C PHE A 287 -2.73 4.51 14.62
N ALA A 288 -2.18 3.80 15.62
CA ALA A 288 -2.54 3.96 17.03
C ALA A 288 -2.23 5.37 17.53
N VAL A 289 -1.07 5.94 17.15
CA VAL A 289 -0.70 7.32 17.48
C VAL A 289 -1.64 8.32 16.84
N ILE A 290 -1.95 8.17 15.55
CA ILE A 290 -2.89 9.04 14.84
C ILE A 290 -4.30 8.93 15.45
N TYR A 291 -4.78 7.72 15.74
CA TYR A 291 -6.08 7.50 16.39
C TYR A 291 -6.14 8.20 17.75
N PHE A 292 -5.09 8.04 18.57
CA PHE A 292 -5.01 8.69 19.87
C PHE A 292 -5.02 10.22 19.74
N ALA A 293 -4.18 10.79 18.87
CA ALA A 293 -4.09 12.23 18.67
C ALA A 293 -5.40 12.82 18.10
N VAL A 294 -5.96 12.18 17.06
CA VAL A 294 -7.07 12.74 16.29
C VAL A 294 -8.43 12.42 16.91
N ASP A 295 -8.72 11.15 17.25
CA ASP A 295 -10.05 10.75 17.73
C ASP A 295 -10.15 10.80 19.25
N VAL A 296 -9.07 10.52 20.02
CA VAL A 296 -9.12 10.56 21.49
C VAL A 296 -8.83 11.97 22.02
N ARG A 297 -7.72 12.61 21.57
CA ARG A 297 -7.34 13.95 22.04
C ARG A 297 -7.99 15.09 21.25
N GLY A 298 -8.70 14.79 20.16
CA GLY A 298 -9.43 15.79 19.39
C GLY A 298 -8.57 16.74 18.57
N LEU A 299 -7.33 16.38 18.23
CA LEU A 299 -6.48 17.18 17.35
C LEU A 299 -7.16 17.38 15.99
N ARG A 300 -7.37 18.66 15.58
CA ARG A 300 -8.01 19.02 14.31
C ARG A 300 -7.17 20.00 13.48
N ARG A 301 -6.32 20.79 14.16
CA ARG A 301 -5.52 21.82 13.48
C ARG A 301 -4.44 21.20 12.60
N GLY A 302 -4.24 21.76 11.41
CA GLY A 302 -3.21 21.31 10.48
C GLY A 302 -3.50 20.02 9.69
N LEU A 303 -4.66 19.36 9.92
CA LEU A 303 -4.98 18.07 9.27
C LEU A 303 -5.58 18.23 7.86
N THR A 304 -5.95 19.43 7.43
CA THR A 304 -6.63 19.67 6.15
C THR A 304 -5.88 19.08 4.95
N PRO A 305 -4.55 19.24 4.77
CA PRO A 305 -3.85 18.66 3.63
C PRO A 305 -3.98 17.13 3.58
N LEU A 306 -3.85 16.46 4.72
CA LEU A 306 -4.01 15.01 4.83
C LEU A 306 -5.45 14.59 4.57
N LEU A 307 -6.44 15.33 5.05
CA LEU A 307 -7.86 15.05 4.80
C LEU A 307 -8.23 15.21 3.33
N VAL A 308 -7.65 16.17 2.62
CA VAL A 308 -7.83 16.36 1.17
C VAL A 308 -7.44 15.09 0.42
N LEU A 309 -6.23 14.60 0.63
CA LEU A 309 -5.75 13.37 -0.01
C LEU A 309 -6.49 12.13 0.51
N GLY A 310 -6.71 12.01 1.81
CA GLY A 310 -7.29 10.83 2.44
C GLY A 310 -8.76 10.59 2.09
N THR A 311 -9.53 11.65 1.81
CA THR A 311 -10.95 11.54 1.43
C THR A 311 -11.14 11.08 -0.01
N ASN A 312 -10.15 11.30 -0.89
CA ASN A 312 -10.13 10.91 -2.30
C ASN A 312 -8.86 10.11 -2.66
N ALA A 313 -8.47 9.16 -1.80
CA ALA A 313 -7.18 8.49 -1.87
C ALA A 313 -6.88 7.80 -3.20
N ILE A 314 -7.87 7.10 -3.80
CA ILE A 314 -7.67 6.41 -5.08
C ILE A 314 -7.50 7.41 -6.21
N LEU A 315 -8.28 8.50 -6.20
CA LEU A 315 -8.13 9.57 -7.18
C LEU A 315 -6.76 10.25 -7.04
N ALA A 316 -6.32 10.56 -5.82
CA ALA A 316 -5.01 11.16 -5.58
C ALA A 316 -3.87 10.24 -6.05
N PHE A 317 -4.00 8.91 -5.84
CA PHE A 317 -3.05 7.92 -6.35
C PHE A 317 -2.99 7.93 -7.88
N VAL A 318 -4.14 7.83 -8.55
CA VAL A 318 -4.19 7.81 -10.03
C VAL A 318 -3.68 9.13 -10.60
N LEU A 319 -4.09 10.26 -10.00
CA LEU A 319 -3.67 11.59 -10.43
C LEU A 319 -2.15 11.77 -10.29
N SER A 320 -1.54 11.30 -9.19
CA SER A 320 -0.09 11.36 -9.04
C SER A 320 0.60 10.53 -10.11
N SER A 321 0.16 9.31 -10.36
CA SER A 321 0.75 8.44 -11.38
C SER A 321 0.65 9.04 -12.79
N VAL A 322 -0.50 9.64 -13.12
CA VAL A 322 -0.70 10.38 -14.39
C VAL A 322 0.24 11.58 -14.46
N LEU A 323 0.31 12.37 -13.40
CA LEU A 323 1.15 13.57 -13.34
C LEU A 323 2.64 13.23 -13.49
N THR A 324 3.12 12.20 -12.77
CA THR A 324 4.50 11.69 -12.88
C THR A 324 4.83 11.34 -14.33
N THR A 325 3.94 10.57 -14.98
CA THR A 325 4.13 10.15 -16.37
C THR A 325 4.16 11.36 -17.30
N LEU A 326 3.22 12.29 -17.17
CA LEU A 326 3.17 13.49 -18.01
C LEU A 326 4.40 14.39 -17.84
N LEU A 327 4.89 14.55 -16.62
CA LEU A 327 6.09 15.34 -16.31
C LEU A 327 7.38 14.67 -16.81
N ALA A 328 7.37 13.34 -17.01
CA ALA A 328 8.50 12.59 -17.57
C ALA A 328 8.56 12.58 -19.10
N ILE A 329 7.52 13.06 -19.82
CA ILE A 329 7.51 13.12 -21.28
C ILE A 329 8.57 14.11 -21.76
N HIS A 330 9.41 13.66 -22.70
CA HIS A 330 10.43 14.49 -23.30
C HIS A 330 9.87 15.30 -24.47
N PHE A 331 10.20 16.59 -24.48
CA PHE A 331 9.92 17.49 -25.59
C PHE A 331 11.25 17.91 -26.22
N THR A 332 11.32 17.88 -27.54
CA THR A 332 12.51 18.35 -28.26
C THR A 332 12.28 19.79 -28.69
N GLN A 333 13.06 20.72 -28.15
CA GLN A 333 13.04 22.12 -28.54
C GLN A 333 14.48 22.56 -28.85
N ASN A 334 14.72 23.16 -30.01
CA ASN A 334 16.05 23.62 -30.46
C ASN A 334 17.15 22.53 -30.42
N GLY A 335 16.78 21.27 -30.73
CA GLY A 335 17.73 20.14 -30.71
C GLY A 335 18.01 19.57 -29.30
N LEU A 336 17.49 20.18 -28.24
CA LEU A 336 17.60 19.67 -26.87
C LEU A 336 16.35 18.88 -26.51
N SER A 337 16.53 17.64 -26.06
CA SER A 337 15.45 16.78 -25.53
C SER A 337 15.40 16.92 -24.02
N GLN A 338 14.35 17.52 -23.48
CA GLN A 338 14.20 17.75 -22.04
C GLN A 338 12.75 17.46 -21.61
N SER A 339 12.59 16.87 -20.42
CA SER A 339 11.28 16.71 -19.80
C SER A 339 10.97 17.90 -18.88
N PRO A 340 9.68 18.20 -18.60
CA PRO A 340 9.30 19.18 -17.60
C PRO A 340 9.92 18.89 -16.22
N HIS A 341 10.00 17.60 -15.85
CA HIS A 341 10.69 17.15 -14.64
C HIS A 341 12.18 17.55 -14.65
N GLY A 342 12.92 17.20 -15.72
CA GLY A 342 14.34 17.55 -15.85
C GLY A 342 14.55 19.07 -15.84
N TRP A 343 13.77 19.82 -16.63
CA TRP A 343 13.84 21.25 -16.66
C TRP A 343 13.62 21.91 -15.29
N ALA A 344 12.58 21.45 -14.55
CA ALA A 344 12.28 22.01 -13.22
C ALA A 344 13.42 21.75 -12.21
N ASN A 345 14.04 20.57 -12.27
CA ASN A 345 15.20 20.29 -11.42
C ASN A 345 16.42 21.11 -11.81
N ASP A 346 16.82 21.08 -13.08
CA ASP A 346 18.08 21.63 -13.54
C ASP A 346 18.06 23.18 -13.58
N ALA A 347 16.98 23.76 -14.10
CA ALA A 347 16.87 25.21 -14.29
C ALA A 347 16.41 25.95 -13.04
N LEU A 348 15.50 25.37 -12.23
CA LEU A 348 14.88 26.10 -11.12
C LEU A 348 15.51 25.77 -9.77
N LEU A 349 15.95 24.55 -9.52
CA LEU A 349 16.35 24.10 -8.18
C LEU A 349 17.87 23.91 -8.04
N VAL A 350 18.52 23.25 -9.00
CA VAL A 350 19.96 22.93 -8.93
C VAL A 350 20.85 24.16 -8.75
N PRO A 351 20.58 25.32 -9.37
CA PRO A 351 21.43 26.49 -9.17
C PRO A 351 21.46 27.02 -7.74
N TRP A 352 20.48 26.69 -6.92
CA TRP A 352 20.26 27.30 -5.61
C TRP A 352 20.40 26.34 -4.42
N LEU A 353 20.28 25.03 -4.63
CA LEU A 353 20.16 24.05 -3.55
C LEU A 353 21.12 22.87 -3.74
N PRO A 354 21.60 22.25 -2.64
CA PRO A 354 22.31 20.98 -2.70
C PRO A 354 21.46 19.87 -3.34
N PRO A 355 22.04 18.90 -4.06
CA PRO A 355 21.30 17.90 -4.85
C PRO A 355 20.26 17.09 -4.08
N ASN A 356 20.54 16.73 -2.82
CA ASN A 356 19.59 16.01 -1.97
C ASN A 356 18.39 16.89 -1.54
N ILE A 357 18.63 18.19 -1.34
CA ILE A 357 17.56 19.15 -1.03
C ILE A 357 16.75 19.46 -2.29
N VAL A 358 17.37 19.53 -3.47
CA VAL A 358 16.66 19.63 -4.77
C VAL A 358 15.67 18.47 -4.90
N SER A 359 16.13 17.24 -4.72
CA SER A 359 15.29 16.04 -4.82
C SER A 359 14.09 16.08 -3.87
N LEU A 360 14.32 16.45 -2.61
CA LEU A 360 13.26 16.58 -1.61
C LEU A 360 12.29 17.73 -1.90
N THR A 361 12.82 18.89 -2.30
CA THR A 361 11.99 20.07 -2.60
C THR A 361 11.06 19.81 -3.76
N TYR A 362 11.57 19.19 -4.83
CA TYR A 362 10.73 18.77 -5.96
C TYR A 362 9.60 17.83 -5.50
N ALA A 363 9.92 16.79 -4.73
CA ALA A 363 8.94 15.86 -4.21
C ALA A 363 7.85 16.56 -3.37
N ILE A 364 8.23 17.50 -2.50
CA ILE A 364 7.28 18.29 -1.71
C ILE A 364 6.38 19.16 -2.62
N VAL A 365 6.92 19.76 -3.68
CA VAL A 365 6.13 20.54 -4.64
C VAL A 365 5.11 19.65 -5.35
N ILE A 366 5.48 18.42 -5.75
CA ILE A 366 4.55 17.47 -6.35
C ILE A 366 3.43 17.06 -5.38
N VAL A 367 3.75 16.84 -4.10
CA VAL A 367 2.74 16.59 -3.07
C VAL A 367 1.79 17.78 -2.94
N ALA A 368 2.32 19.00 -2.87
CA ALA A 368 1.52 20.22 -2.76
C ALA A 368 0.62 20.43 -4.00
N LEU A 369 1.13 20.15 -5.19
CA LEU A 369 0.37 20.20 -6.44
C LEU A 369 -0.79 19.17 -6.44
N ASN A 370 -0.55 17.94 -6.02
CA ASN A 370 -1.59 16.95 -5.88
C ASN A 370 -2.68 17.38 -4.87
N ILE A 371 -2.27 17.95 -3.73
CA ILE A 371 -3.22 18.52 -2.75
C ILE A 371 -4.07 19.62 -3.41
N ALA A 372 -3.43 20.54 -4.14
CA ALA A 372 -4.12 21.64 -4.81
C ALA A 372 -5.13 21.15 -5.86
N LEU A 373 -4.77 20.12 -6.65
CA LEU A 373 -5.65 19.53 -7.66
C LEU A 373 -6.85 18.78 -7.05
N VAL A 374 -6.67 18.12 -5.90
CA VAL A 374 -7.74 17.39 -5.23
C VAL A 374 -8.59 18.29 -4.32
N TYR A 375 -8.05 19.44 -3.88
CA TYR A 375 -8.70 20.35 -2.94
C TYR A 375 -10.11 20.83 -3.36
N PRO A 376 -10.38 21.20 -4.64
CA PRO A 376 -11.73 21.61 -5.08
C PRO A 376 -12.79 20.54 -4.87
N LEU A 377 -12.44 19.26 -5.11
CA LEU A 377 -13.35 18.13 -4.86
C LEU A 377 -13.63 17.95 -3.38
N HIS A 378 -12.59 18.06 -2.55
CA HIS A 378 -12.74 18.00 -1.10
C HIS A 378 -13.65 19.13 -0.58
N ARG A 379 -13.45 20.38 -1.03
CA ARG A 379 -14.27 21.55 -0.67
C ARG A 379 -15.73 21.40 -1.08
N LYS A 380 -15.97 20.82 -2.27
CA LYS A 380 -17.31 20.53 -2.78
C LYS A 380 -17.91 19.24 -2.18
N ARG A 381 -17.21 18.54 -1.26
CA ARG A 381 -17.62 17.25 -0.67
C ARG A 381 -17.87 16.14 -1.70
N ILE A 382 -17.20 16.20 -2.83
CA ILE A 382 -17.24 15.17 -3.87
C ILE A 382 -16.20 14.10 -3.50
N PHE A 383 -16.68 12.89 -3.23
CA PHE A 383 -15.83 11.76 -2.86
C PHE A 383 -15.93 10.66 -3.91
N VAL A 384 -14.85 10.45 -4.64
CA VAL A 384 -14.74 9.36 -5.62
C VAL A 384 -14.59 8.05 -4.86
N ARG A 385 -15.60 7.17 -4.99
CA ARG A 385 -15.62 5.85 -4.33
C ARG A 385 -15.73 4.76 -5.40
N LEU A 386 -14.91 3.73 -5.27
CA LEU A 386 -15.01 2.52 -6.07
C LEU A 386 -15.85 1.45 -5.37
#